data_c503e0b588f1ca686d8dc57a1b693a7b
#
_entry.id   c503e0b588f1ca686d8dc57a1b693a7b
#
_cell.length_a   1.000
_cell.length_b   1.000
_cell.length_c   1.000
_cell.angle_alpha   90.00
_cell.angle_beta   90.00
_cell.angle_gamma   90.00
#
_symmetry.space_group_name_H-M   'P 1'
#
loop_
_entity.id
_entity.type
_entity.pdbx_description
1 polymer ?
#
loop_
_entity_poly.entity_id
_entity_poly.type
_entity_poly.pdbx_seq_one_letter_code
_entity_poly.pdbx_strand_id
1 'polypeptide(L)'
;MSDNYFIERDYSLDSLKVPPNSIQAEQSVLGGLMLDNQTWDSVAEKVGNNDFYRKDHQLIFKTIEQLADKQIPFDVITISEALGAIGELENIGGLAYLGALARETPSAANIVTYANIVRDRSILRQLIHVGTDISDSAFNPEGRETSELLENAERQVFKIAEQRQRGQGGFMPIKSLLAKAVDKIETLFEQEGSITGAATGFTDFDQMTSGLQPADLIIVAGRPSMGKTTIAMNMAENIAIKGDKPVAVFSMEMPGDSLAMRMMSSLGRIDQHKVRTGKLDDDEWPRLTSAINLLAETKLFIDDTPALTPTEVRSRARRLMREHGQLGL
;
A
#
# COMPACT_ATOMS: atom_id res chain seq x y z
N MET A 1 -7.17 25.77 -45.35
CA MET A 1 -5.73 25.52 -45.31
C MET A 1 -5.33 25.60 -43.85
N SER A 2 -5.28 24.46 -43.22
CA SER A 2 -4.86 24.31 -41.82
C SER A 2 -3.67 23.34 -41.83
N ASP A 3 -2.48 23.92 -41.65
CA ASP A 3 -1.23 23.16 -41.59
C ASP A 3 -1.19 22.41 -40.24
N ASN A 4 -1.26 21.09 -40.37
CA ASN A 4 -1.00 20.13 -39.30
C ASN A 4 0.52 19.99 -39.15
N TYR A 5 1.14 20.70 -38.20
CA TYR A 5 2.51 20.45 -37.77
C TYR A 5 2.56 19.16 -36.97
N PHE A 6 2.81 18.04 -37.62
CA PHE A 6 3.35 16.87 -36.95
C PHE A 6 4.81 17.18 -36.58
N ILE A 7 5.07 17.32 -35.27
CA ILE A 7 6.43 17.33 -34.75
C ILE A 7 6.95 15.88 -34.92
N GLU A 8 7.72 15.62 -35.95
CA GLU A 8 8.54 14.40 -36.05
C GLU A 8 9.51 14.43 -34.84
N ARG A 9 9.26 13.58 -33.85
CA ARG A 9 10.27 13.27 -32.85
C ARG A 9 11.42 12.54 -33.53
N ASP A 10 12.57 13.18 -33.56
CA ASP A 10 13.81 12.62 -34.06
C ASP A 10 14.25 11.43 -33.19
N TYR A 11 13.96 10.22 -33.64
CA TYR A 11 14.28 8.96 -32.93
C TYR A 11 15.77 8.61 -32.98
N SER A 12 16.62 9.42 -33.62
CA SER A 12 18.03 9.10 -33.84
C SER A 12 18.96 9.39 -32.68
N LEU A 13 18.52 10.15 -31.62
CA LEU A 13 19.31 10.50 -30.44
C LEU A 13 18.83 9.86 -29.14
N ASP A 14 17.73 9.11 -29.15
CA ASP A 14 17.15 8.43 -27.99
C ASP A 14 17.82 7.05 -27.69
N SER A 15 18.88 6.69 -28.41
CA SER A 15 19.40 5.32 -28.49
C SER A 15 20.29 4.83 -27.35
N LEU A 16 20.51 5.65 -26.30
CA LEU A 16 21.25 5.22 -25.10
C LEU A 16 20.61 5.79 -23.84
N LYS A 17 19.40 5.30 -23.52
CA LYS A 17 18.79 5.59 -22.21
C LYS A 17 19.59 4.87 -21.12
N VAL A 18 20.57 5.57 -20.54
CA VAL A 18 21.26 5.04 -19.35
C VAL A 18 20.26 4.94 -18.21
N PRO A 19 20.13 3.76 -17.57
CA PRO A 19 19.23 3.62 -16.44
C PRO A 19 19.50 4.66 -15.32
N PRO A 20 18.47 5.21 -14.67
CA PRO A 20 18.66 6.21 -13.63
C PRO A 20 19.63 5.74 -12.54
N ASN A 21 20.70 6.50 -12.31
CA ASN A 21 21.72 6.21 -11.30
C ASN A 21 22.26 7.50 -10.71
N SER A 22 23.04 7.39 -9.64
CA SER A 22 23.85 8.45 -9.05
C SER A 22 25.07 7.82 -8.41
N ILE A 23 26.12 7.60 -9.22
CA ILE A 23 27.36 6.95 -8.77
C ILE A 23 27.95 7.70 -7.59
N GLN A 24 27.93 9.05 -7.62
CA GLN A 24 28.44 9.87 -6.52
C GLN A 24 27.69 9.64 -5.20
N ALA A 25 26.34 9.50 -5.26
CA ALA A 25 25.56 9.19 -4.07
C ALA A 25 25.89 7.79 -3.54
N GLU A 26 26.03 6.80 -4.43
CA GLU A 26 26.42 5.44 -4.05
C GLU A 26 27.79 5.42 -3.37
N GLN A 27 28.79 6.10 -3.95
CA GLN A 27 30.13 6.24 -3.39
C GLN A 27 30.11 6.93 -2.02
N SER A 28 29.30 8.00 -1.89
CA SER A 28 29.16 8.73 -0.62
C SER A 28 28.47 7.89 0.47
N VAL A 29 27.53 7.02 0.13
CA VAL A 29 26.94 6.08 1.09
C VAL A 29 27.98 5.06 1.54
N LEU A 30 28.66 4.39 0.62
CA LEU A 30 29.66 3.38 0.95
C LEU A 30 30.85 3.95 1.75
N GLY A 31 31.39 5.07 1.30
CA GLY A 31 32.49 5.74 2.00
C GLY A 31 32.06 6.27 3.37
N GLY A 32 30.84 6.83 3.49
CA GLY A 32 30.31 7.29 4.76
C GLY A 32 30.13 6.18 5.79
N LEU A 33 29.65 4.99 5.35
CA LEU A 33 29.54 3.80 6.20
C LEU A 33 30.91 3.33 6.71
N MET A 34 31.96 3.38 5.86
CA MET A 34 33.33 3.02 6.25
C MET A 34 33.93 4.01 7.25
N LEU A 35 33.51 5.28 7.23
CA LEU A 35 33.98 6.33 8.13
C LEU A 35 33.26 6.36 9.46
N ASP A 36 31.95 6.02 9.45
CA ASP A 36 31.10 6.04 10.64
C ASP A 36 30.10 4.87 10.62
N ASN A 37 30.47 3.80 11.31
CA ASN A 37 29.65 2.58 11.39
C ASN A 37 28.34 2.80 12.16
N GLN A 38 28.20 3.84 12.99
CA GLN A 38 26.97 4.13 13.74
C GLN A 38 25.83 4.56 12.82
N THR A 39 26.14 4.96 11.60
CA THR A 39 25.12 5.35 10.60
C THR A 39 24.47 4.16 9.90
N TRP A 40 24.96 2.93 10.15
CA TRP A 40 24.48 1.72 9.50
C TRP A 40 22.96 1.54 9.60
N ASP A 41 22.40 1.57 10.81
CA ASP A 41 20.98 1.31 11.02
C ASP A 41 20.10 2.27 10.22
N SER A 42 20.46 3.56 10.20
CA SER A 42 19.72 4.58 9.46
C SER A 42 19.83 4.42 7.94
N VAL A 43 20.93 3.85 7.43
CA VAL A 43 21.13 3.56 6.01
C VAL A 43 20.43 2.27 5.61
N ALA A 44 20.58 1.20 6.39
CA ALA A 44 19.98 -0.11 6.14
C ALA A 44 18.45 -0.08 6.12
N GLU A 45 17.82 0.82 6.87
CA GLU A 45 16.39 1.09 6.79
C GLU A 45 15.95 1.69 5.44
N LYS A 46 16.84 2.36 4.70
CA LYS A 46 16.52 3.09 3.47
C LYS A 46 16.88 2.31 2.21
N VAL A 47 18.04 1.68 2.19
CA VAL A 47 18.59 1.01 1.00
C VAL A 47 19.08 -0.39 1.33
N GLY A 48 18.95 -1.29 0.34
CA GLY A 48 19.55 -2.61 0.33
C GLY A 48 20.58 -2.75 -0.80
N ASN A 49 21.31 -3.86 -0.84
CA ASN A 49 22.34 -4.12 -1.85
C ASN A 49 21.83 -3.95 -3.29
N ASN A 50 20.60 -4.37 -3.59
CA ASN A 50 19.98 -4.30 -4.93
C ASN A 50 19.60 -2.86 -5.35
N ASP A 51 19.65 -1.90 -4.43
CA ASP A 51 19.36 -0.50 -4.75
C ASP A 51 20.53 0.22 -5.43
N PHE A 52 21.74 -0.32 -5.33
CA PHE A 52 22.91 0.20 -6.01
C PHE A 52 22.91 -0.15 -7.50
N TYR A 53 23.35 0.77 -8.33
CA TYR A 53 23.44 0.57 -9.78
C TYR A 53 24.64 -0.26 -10.18
N ARG A 54 25.83 0.07 -9.61
CA ARG A 54 27.07 -0.64 -9.91
C ARG A 54 27.15 -1.96 -9.16
N LYS A 55 27.56 -3.02 -9.86
CA LYS A 55 27.69 -4.37 -9.26
C LYS A 55 28.74 -4.44 -8.17
N ASP A 56 29.85 -3.70 -8.34
CA ASP A 56 30.88 -3.59 -7.31
C ASP A 56 30.35 -2.90 -6.06
N HIS A 57 29.55 -1.84 -6.18
CA HIS A 57 28.90 -1.20 -5.04
C HIS A 57 27.90 -2.12 -4.35
N GLN A 58 27.13 -2.91 -5.12
CA GLN A 58 26.25 -3.93 -4.56
C GLN A 58 27.01 -4.93 -3.71
N LEU A 59 28.17 -5.38 -4.20
CA LEU A 59 29.01 -6.36 -3.51
C LEU A 59 29.62 -5.77 -2.25
N ILE A 60 30.14 -4.53 -2.31
CA ILE A 60 30.67 -3.82 -1.14
C ILE A 60 29.57 -3.66 -0.08
N PHE A 61 28.38 -3.17 -0.46
CA PHE A 61 27.28 -2.99 0.49
C PHE A 61 26.85 -4.31 1.13
N LYS A 62 26.74 -5.39 0.34
CA LYS A 62 26.44 -6.74 0.84
C LYS A 62 27.48 -7.23 1.85
N THR A 63 28.75 -6.92 1.62
CA THR A 63 29.82 -7.28 2.53
C THR A 63 29.74 -6.48 3.84
N ILE A 64 29.42 -5.19 3.75
CA ILE A 64 29.15 -4.34 4.92
C ILE A 64 27.97 -4.91 5.73
N GLU A 65 26.85 -5.27 5.08
CA GLU A 65 25.70 -5.90 5.71
C GLU A 65 26.10 -7.18 6.48
N GLN A 66 26.87 -8.05 5.85
CA GLN A 66 27.34 -9.29 6.50
C GLN A 66 28.28 -9.06 7.70
N LEU A 67 29.11 -8.01 7.66
CA LEU A 67 29.98 -7.62 8.77
C LEU A 67 29.14 -7.02 9.91
N ALA A 68 28.17 -6.15 9.58
CA ALA A 68 27.26 -5.56 10.54
C ALA A 68 26.42 -6.63 11.28
N ASP A 69 25.87 -7.61 10.56
CA ASP A 69 25.12 -8.74 11.14
C ASP A 69 25.95 -9.54 12.15
N LYS A 70 27.28 -9.64 11.92
CA LYS A 70 28.22 -10.29 12.81
C LYS A 70 28.75 -9.36 13.92
N GLN A 71 28.30 -8.12 13.97
CA GLN A 71 28.77 -7.06 14.87
C GLN A 71 30.29 -6.80 14.74
N ILE A 72 30.83 -6.99 13.54
CA ILE A 72 32.21 -6.70 13.22
C ILE A 72 32.28 -5.28 12.62
N PRO A 73 33.14 -4.39 13.14
CA PRO A 73 33.36 -3.09 12.52
C PRO A 73 33.76 -3.21 11.05
N PHE A 74 33.21 -2.36 10.21
CA PHE A 74 33.47 -2.36 8.77
C PHE A 74 34.17 -1.06 8.35
N ASP A 75 35.43 -1.19 8.07
CA ASP A 75 36.30 -0.18 7.49
C ASP A 75 36.98 -0.70 6.21
N VAL A 76 37.84 0.09 5.62
CA VAL A 76 38.56 -0.26 4.38
C VAL A 76 39.32 -1.59 4.52
N ILE A 77 39.90 -1.88 5.69
CA ILE A 77 40.69 -3.09 5.93
C ILE A 77 39.80 -4.31 6.10
N THR A 78 38.82 -4.24 6.99
CA THR A 78 37.91 -5.37 7.28
C THR A 78 37.07 -5.77 6.06
N ILE A 79 36.64 -4.80 5.25
CA ILE A 79 35.93 -5.07 4.00
C ILE A 79 36.86 -5.71 2.97
N SER A 80 38.11 -5.22 2.85
CA SER A 80 39.08 -5.82 1.91
C SER A 80 39.42 -7.26 2.26
N GLU A 81 39.60 -7.59 3.55
CA GLU A 81 39.84 -8.96 4.03
C GLU A 81 38.64 -9.86 3.76
N ALA A 82 37.42 -9.39 4.04
CA ALA A 82 36.21 -10.14 3.78
C ALA A 82 35.99 -10.42 2.27
N LEU A 83 36.25 -9.45 1.41
CA LEU A 83 36.18 -9.60 -0.04
C LEU A 83 37.33 -10.46 -0.59
N GLY A 84 38.52 -10.35 -0.01
CA GLY A 84 39.67 -11.20 -0.33
C GLY A 84 39.40 -12.68 -0.02
N ALA A 85 38.78 -12.96 1.10
CA ALA A 85 38.42 -14.33 1.52
C ALA A 85 37.46 -15.05 0.55
N ILE A 86 36.62 -14.28 -0.18
CA ILE A 86 35.70 -14.81 -1.21
C ILE A 86 36.22 -14.64 -2.64
N GLY A 87 37.45 -14.11 -2.81
CA GLY A 87 38.08 -13.93 -4.12
C GLY A 87 37.53 -12.76 -4.96
N GLU A 88 36.74 -11.86 -4.38
CA GLU A 88 36.04 -10.78 -5.08
C GLU A 88 36.74 -9.40 -4.97
N LEU A 89 37.83 -9.31 -4.22
CA LEU A 89 38.49 -8.02 -3.97
C LEU A 89 38.96 -7.34 -5.27
N GLU A 90 39.57 -8.08 -6.19
CA GLU A 90 40.07 -7.52 -7.46
C GLU A 90 38.89 -7.07 -8.37
N ASN A 91 37.75 -7.73 -8.31
CA ASN A 91 36.55 -7.42 -9.11
C ASN A 91 35.93 -6.07 -8.75
N ILE A 92 36.15 -5.59 -7.54
CA ILE A 92 35.68 -4.28 -7.08
C ILE A 92 36.71 -3.14 -7.29
N GLY A 93 37.89 -3.44 -7.81
CA GLY A 93 39.00 -2.48 -7.98
C GLY A 93 40.04 -2.47 -6.83
N GLY A 94 40.04 -3.53 -6.02
CA GLY A 94 41.02 -3.76 -4.98
C GLY A 94 40.94 -2.80 -3.78
N LEU A 95 41.93 -2.91 -2.90
CA LEU A 95 42.06 -2.03 -1.73
C LEU A 95 42.14 -0.54 -2.09
N ALA A 96 42.70 -0.23 -3.26
CA ALA A 96 42.84 1.15 -3.71
C ALA A 96 41.48 1.84 -3.94
N TYR A 97 40.53 1.11 -4.48
CA TYR A 97 39.17 1.64 -4.68
C TYR A 97 38.41 1.84 -3.37
N LEU A 98 38.50 0.90 -2.43
CA LEU A 98 37.89 1.06 -1.09
C LEU A 98 38.51 2.28 -0.36
N GLY A 99 39.81 2.43 -0.46
CA GLY A 99 40.51 3.59 0.10
C GLY A 99 40.13 4.93 -0.58
N ALA A 100 39.83 4.91 -1.88
CA ALA A 100 39.32 6.08 -2.60
C ALA A 100 37.91 6.44 -2.12
N LEU A 101 37.01 5.48 -1.98
CA LEU A 101 35.63 5.69 -1.47
C LEU A 101 35.62 6.35 -0.09
N ALA A 102 36.45 5.86 0.84
CA ALA A 102 36.54 6.44 2.18
C ALA A 102 37.14 7.85 2.17
N ARG A 103 38.19 8.09 1.36
CA ARG A 103 38.90 9.38 1.29
C ARG A 103 38.09 10.47 0.58
N GLU A 104 37.36 10.13 -0.47
CA GLU A 104 36.58 11.07 -1.29
C GLU A 104 35.23 11.43 -0.67
N THR A 105 34.82 10.75 0.41
CA THR A 105 33.64 11.10 1.16
C THR A 105 33.92 12.16 2.21
N PRO A 106 33.41 13.40 2.05
CA PRO A 106 33.81 14.51 2.94
C PRO A 106 33.28 14.37 4.36
N SER A 107 32.12 13.72 4.54
CA SER A 107 31.45 13.54 5.84
C SER A 107 30.32 12.55 5.74
N ALA A 108 30.09 11.76 6.80
CA ALA A 108 28.90 10.92 6.96
C ALA A 108 27.63 11.70 7.36
N ALA A 109 27.71 13.00 7.63
CA ALA A 109 26.59 13.81 8.15
C ALA A 109 25.34 13.78 7.25
N ASN A 110 25.51 13.68 5.93
CA ASN A 110 24.39 13.67 4.96
C ASN A 110 24.10 12.28 4.38
N ILE A 111 24.62 11.22 4.99
CA ILE A 111 24.57 9.86 4.44
C ILE A 111 23.15 9.40 4.17
N VAL A 112 22.19 9.73 5.04
CA VAL A 112 20.76 9.40 4.88
C VAL A 112 20.16 10.07 3.64
N THR A 113 20.58 11.31 3.33
CA THR A 113 20.15 12.01 2.11
C THR A 113 20.69 11.31 0.87
N TYR A 114 21.95 10.88 0.89
CA TYR A 114 22.53 10.12 -0.22
C TYR A 114 21.88 8.74 -0.38
N ALA A 115 21.57 8.04 0.71
CA ALA A 115 20.82 6.80 0.69
C ALA A 115 19.43 6.99 0.06
N ASN A 116 18.71 8.06 0.37
CA ASN A 116 17.43 8.39 -0.28
C ASN A 116 17.58 8.61 -1.79
N ILE A 117 18.66 9.29 -2.24
CA ILE A 117 18.94 9.48 -3.68
C ILE A 117 19.17 8.11 -4.35
N VAL A 118 19.96 7.23 -3.75
CA VAL A 118 20.19 5.86 -4.26
C VAL A 118 18.87 5.12 -4.37
N ARG A 119 18.04 5.20 -3.33
CA ARG A 119 16.71 4.57 -3.29
C ARG A 119 15.80 5.09 -4.39
N ASP A 120 15.70 6.40 -4.57
CA ASP A 120 14.85 7.00 -5.61
C ASP A 120 15.29 6.56 -7.01
N ARG A 121 16.62 6.50 -7.27
CA ARG A 121 17.14 5.99 -8.54
C ARG A 121 16.85 4.51 -8.74
N SER A 122 16.91 3.71 -7.69
CA SER A 122 16.52 2.29 -7.72
C SER A 122 15.05 2.13 -8.09
N ILE A 123 14.15 2.89 -7.46
CA ILE A 123 12.71 2.86 -7.76
C ILE A 123 12.45 3.20 -9.24
N LEU A 124 13.14 4.20 -9.78
CA LEU A 124 13.01 4.54 -11.20
C LEU A 124 13.49 3.40 -12.11
N ARG A 125 14.58 2.70 -11.77
CA ARG A 125 15.05 1.51 -12.52
C ARG A 125 14.02 0.37 -12.45
N GLN A 126 13.45 0.12 -11.27
CA GLN A 126 12.41 -0.89 -11.10
C GLN A 126 11.16 -0.57 -11.94
N LEU A 127 10.76 0.71 -11.99
CA LEU A 127 9.64 1.15 -12.84
C LEU A 127 9.93 0.93 -14.33
N ILE A 128 11.16 1.21 -14.78
CA ILE A 128 11.57 0.94 -16.18
C ILE A 128 11.52 -0.56 -16.47
N HIS A 129 12.05 -1.39 -15.56
CA HIS A 129 12.06 -2.85 -15.74
C HIS A 129 10.62 -3.38 -15.82
N VAL A 130 9.79 -3.04 -14.85
CA VAL A 130 8.38 -3.47 -14.83
C VAL A 130 7.62 -2.95 -16.04
N GLY A 131 7.87 -1.71 -16.48
CA GLY A 131 7.28 -1.17 -17.70
C GLY A 131 7.68 -1.97 -18.96
N THR A 132 8.94 -2.39 -19.05
CA THR A 132 9.43 -3.26 -20.13
C THR A 132 8.78 -4.65 -20.06
N ASP A 133 8.75 -5.28 -18.90
CA ASP A 133 8.13 -6.59 -18.69
C ASP A 133 6.64 -6.58 -19.04
N ILE A 134 5.91 -5.52 -18.69
CA ILE A 134 4.50 -5.33 -19.04
C ILE A 134 4.36 -5.22 -20.57
N SER A 135 5.21 -4.41 -21.21
CA SER A 135 5.21 -4.26 -22.67
C SER A 135 5.49 -5.60 -23.37
N ASP A 136 6.54 -6.30 -22.97
CA ASP A 136 6.95 -7.56 -23.56
C ASP A 136 5.89 -8.66 -23.38
N SER A 137 5.26 -8.72 -22.20
CA SER A 137 4.17 -9.68 -21.94
C SER A 137 2.90 -9.36 -22.74
N ALA A 138 2.67 -8.10 -23.09
CA ALA A 138 1.56 -7.71 -23.96
C ALA A 138 1.81 -8.07 -25.43
N PHE A 139 3.07 -7.95 -25.91
CA PHE A 139 3.45 -8.40 -27.25
C PHE A 139 3.51 -9.93 -27.38
N ASN A 140 3.89 -10.63 -26.30
CA ASN A 140 4.03 -12.09 -26.27
C ASN A 140 3.22 -12.69 -25.11
N PRO A 141 1.91 -12.84 -25.25
CA PRO A 141 1.05 -13.29 -24.15
C PRO A 141 1.24 -14.76 -23.74
N GLU A 142 1.92 -15.59 -24.54
CA GLU A 142 2.25 -17.00 -24.26
C GLU A 142 1.04 -17.84 -23.82
N GLY A 143 -0.13 -17.56 -24.38
CA GLY A 143 -1.38 -18.25 -24.07
C GLY A 143 -2.09 -17.78 -22.79
N ARG A 144 -1.56 -16.75 -22.09
CA ARG A 144 -2.22 -16.13 -20.93
C ARG A 144 -3.39 -15.25 -21.36
N GLU A 145 -4.44 -15.19 -20.57
CA GLU A 145 -5.57 -14.30 -20.80
C GLU A 145 -5.22 -12.84 -20.47
N THR A 146 -5.90 -11.90 -21.12
CA THR A 146 -5.70 -10.45 -20.91
C THR A 146 -5.92 -10.05 -19.44
N SER A 147 -6.87 -10.68 -18.77
CA SER A 147 -7.15 -10.51 -17.33
C SER A 147 -5.94 -10.85 -16.47
N GLU A 148 -5.28 -11.97 -16.77
CA GLU A 148 -4.09 -12.44 -16.05
C GLU A 148 -2.87 -11.52 -16.27
N LEU A 149 -2.70 -11.01 -17.48
CA LEU A 149 -1.65 -10.03 -17.79
C LEU A 149 -1.84 -8.72 -17.04
N LEU A 150 -3.08 -8.22 -16.97
CA LEU A 150 -3.43 -7.03 -16.21
C LEU A 150 -3.17 -7.20 -14.72
N GLU A 151 -3.61 -8.32 -14.14
CA GLU A 151 -3.39 -8.62 -12.72
C GLU A 151 -1.90 -8.71 -12.38
N ASN A 152 -1.10 -9.32 -13.25
CA ASN A 152 0.35 -9.39 -13.07
C ASN A 152 1.00 -8.00 -13.14
N ALA A 153 0.58 -7.15 -14.07
CA ALA A 153 1.05 -5.77 -14.19
C ALA A 153 0.73 -4.95 -12.93
N GLU A 154 -0.51 -5.00 -12.45
CA GLU A 154 -0.91 -4.34 -11.21
C GLU A 154 -0.07 -4.81 -10.02
N ARG A 155 0.14 -6.11 -9.87
CA ARG A 155 0.93 -6.71 -8.79
C ARG A 155 2.37 -6.22 -8.79
N GLN A 156 3.01 -6.14 -9.96
CA GLN A 156 4.39 -5.68 -10.09
C GLN A 156 4.53 -4.19 -9.74
N VAL A 157 3.65 -3.34 -10.26
CA VAL A 157 3.63 -1.90 -9.94
C VAL A 157 3.35 -1.68 -8.46
N PHE A 158 2.41 -2.43 -7.90
CA PHE A 158 2.04 -2.36 -6.50
C PHE A 158 3.21 -2.72 -5.56
N LYS A 159 3.98 -3.76 -5.91
CA LYS A 159 5.18 -4.18 -5.15
C LYS A 159 6.20 -3.04 -5.04
N ILE A 160 6.40 -2.26 -6.11
CA ILE A 160 7.28 -1.07 -6.07
C ILE A 160 6.73 -0.02 -5.09
N ALA A 161 5.43 0.24 -5.13
CA ALA A 161 4.79 1.22 -4.25
C ALA A 161 4.87 0.82 -2.75
N GLU A 162 4.70 -0.47 -2.43
CA GLU A 162 4.88 -0.99 -1.07
C GLU A 162 6.32 -0.87 -0.57
N GLN A 163 7.29 -1.16 -1.42
CA GLN A 163 8.70 -1.01 -1.07
C GLN A 163 9.08 0.44 -0.73
N ARG A 164 8.42 1.42 -1.37
CA ARG A 164 8.61 2.85 -1.05
C ARG A 164 8.15 3.18 0.38
N GLN A 165 7.09 2.54 0.87
CA GLN A 165 6.54 2.78 2.21
C GLN A 165 7.36 2.12 3.33
N ARG A 166 8.08 1.02 3.06
CA ARG A 166 8.90 0.32 4.07
C ARG A 166 10.00 1.19 4.70
N GLY A 167 10.46 2.21 4.00
CA GLY A 167 11.45 3.16 4.53
C GLY A 167 10.88 4.36 5.30
N GLN A 168 9.56 4.45 5.48
CA GLN A 168 8.89 5.55 6.20
C GLN A 168 8.42 5.16 7.61
N GLY A 169 8.51 3.88 8.00
CA GLY A 169 8.16 3.38 9.32
C GLY A 169 9.41 3.17 10.17
N GLY A 170 9.44 3.71 11.39
CA GLY A 170 10.50 3.51 12.38
C GLY A 170 9.99 3.84 13.77
N PHE A 171 10.82 3.65 14.79
CA PHE A 171 10.48 4.04 16.15
C PHE A 171 10.25 5.56 16.23
N MET A 172 9.06 5.95 16.65
CA MET A 172 8.75 7.35 16.93
C MET A 172 8.97 7.66 18.41
N PRO A 173 9.65 8.77 18.75
CA PRO A 173 9.76 9.19 20.13
C PRO A 173 8.36 9.37 20.76
N ILE A 174 8.17 8.86 21.97
CA ILE A 174 6.89 8.96 22.69
C ILE A 174 6.38 10.40 22.79
N LYS A 175 7.30 11.37 22.89
CA LYS A 175 6.96 12.80 22.93
C LYS A 175 6.16 13.26 21.71
N SER A 176 6.52 12.80 20.51
CA SER A 176 5.80 13.15 19.28
C SER A 176 4.45 12.45 19.18
N LEU A 177 4.35 11.23 19.72
CA LEU A 177 3.08 10.49 19.80
C LEU A 177 2.12 11.11 20.82
N LEU A 178 2.65 11.58 21.97
CA LEU A 178 1.86 12.27 22.99
C LEU A 178 1.27 13.58 22.44
N ALA A 179 2.04 14.37 21.69
CA ALA A 179 1.51 15.59 21.07
C ALA A 179 0.31 15.27 20.17
N LYS A 180 0.44 14.27 19.27
CA LYS A 180 -0.66 13.83 18.40
C LYS A 180 -1.85 13.26 19.18
N ALA A 181 -1.61 12.61 20.31
CA ALA A 181 -2.66 12.08 21.17
C ALA A 181 -3.44 13.21 21.86
N VAL A 182 -2.75 14.26 22.32
CA VAL A 182 -3.39 15.45 22.93
C VAL A 182 -4.24 16.17 21.89
N ASP A 183 -3.70 16.45 20.70
CA ASP A 183 -4.45 17.09 19.60
C ASP A 183 -5.73 16.28 19.25
N LYS A 184 -5.62 14.94 19.25
CA LYS A 184 -6.78 14.05 19.03
C LYS A 184 -7.79 14.16 20.16
N ILE A 185 -7.35 14.20 21.41
CA ILE A 185 -8.23 14.34 22.59
C ILE A 185 -8.94 15.70 22.56
N GLU A 186 -8.25 16.79 22.22
CA GLU A 186 -8.84 18.12 22.07
C GLU A 186 -9.92 18.13 20.97
N THR A 187 -9.63 17.54 19.82
CA THR A 187 -10.61 17.41 18.73
C THR A 187 -11.84 16.61 19.17
N LEU A 188 -11.65 15.53 19.93
CA LEU A 188 -12.75 14.71 20.45
C LEU A 188 -13.55 15.42 21.55
N PHE A 189 -12.88 16.26 22.35
CA PHE A 189 -13.54 17.05 23.39
C PHE A 189 -14.48 18.11 22.82
N GLU A 190 -14.15 18.66 21.66
CA GLU A 190 -14.99 19.63 20.94
C GLU A 190 -16.18 18.98 20.20
N GLN A 191 -16.15 17.65 19.99
CA GLN A 191 -17.25 16.91 19.37
C GLN A 191 -18.32 16.57 20.40
N GLU A 192 -19.54 17.01 20.17
CA GLU A 192 -20.72 16.60 20.95
C GLU A 192 -21.07 15.13 20.60
N GLY A 193 -20.71 14.17 21.46
CA GLY A 193 -21.10 12.76 21.31
C GLY A 193 -20.10 11.78 21.93
N SER A 194 -20.62 10.65 22.43
CA SER A 194 -19.79 9.59 23.02
C SER A 194 -19.22 8.60 21.98
N ILE A 195 -19.66 8.68 20.70
CA ILE A 195 -19.28 7.76 19.64
C ILE A 195 -18.23 8.46 18.76
N THR A 196 -16.98 7.98 18.84
CA THR A 196 -15.82 8.55 18.14
C THR A 196 -15.52 7.82 16.81
N GLY A 197 -16.01 6.59 16.68
CA GLY A 197 -15.90 5.75 15.50
C GLY A 197 -17.14 5.79 14.61
N ALA A 198 -17.26 4.81 13.71
CA ALA A 198 -18.44 4.63 12.89
C ALA A 198 -19.58 3.99 13.73
N ALA A 199 -20.70 4.67 13.88
CA ALA A 199 -21.84 4.17 14.65
C ALA A 199 -22.52 2.99 13.95
N THR A 200 -22.58 1.85 14.60
CA THR A 200 -23.17 0.62 14.04
C THR A 200 -24.69 0.65 14.02
N GLY A 201 -25.30 1.54 14.83
CA GLY A 201 -26.74 1.61 15.05
C GLY A 201 -27.27 0.70 16.15
N PHE A 202 -26.40 -0.12 16.76
CA PHE A 202 -26.72 -0.91 17.95
C PHE A 202 -26.25 -0.14 19.19
N THR A 203 -27.20 0.51 19.88
CA THR A 203 -26.93 1.50 20.92
C THR A 203 -25.99 0.98 22.02
N ASP A 204 -26.29 -0.20 22.58
CA ASP A 204 -25.48 -0.77 23.66
C ASP A 204 -24.08 -1.15 23.18
N PHE A 205 -23.98 -1.67 21.96
CA PHE A 205 -22.69 -1.99 21.34
C PHE A 205 -21.86 -0.72 21.06
N ASP A 206 -22.50 0.30 20.51
CA ASP A 206 -21.85 1.59 20.25
C ASP A 206 -21.40 2.30 21.51
N GLN A 207 -22.16 2.19 22.62
CA GLN A 207 -21.75 2.71 23.94
C GLN A 207 -20.53 1.97 24.49
N MET A 208 -20.47 0.64 24.32
CA MET A 208 -19.36 -0.17 24.80
C MET A 208 -18.06 0.03 24.01
N THR A 209 -18.17 0.28 22.69
CA THR A 209 -17.01 0.34 21.76
C THR A 209 -16.67 1.76 21.34
N SER A 210 -17.52 2.75 21.64
CA SER A 210 -17.49 4.09 21.06
C SER A 210 -17.57 4.10 19.52
N GLY A 211 -18.27 3.10 18.94
CA GLY A 211 -18.35 2.83 17.52
C GLY A 211 -17.13 2.08 16.97
N LEU A 212 -17.17 1.72 15.69
CA LEU A 212 -16.06 1.02 15.02
C LEU A 212 -14.93 2.00 14.70
N GLN A 213 -13.74 1.75 15.25
CA GLN A 213 -12.61 2.66 15.10
C GLN A 213 -11.88 2.46 13.77
N PRO A 214 -11.30 3.53 13.17
CA PRO A 214 -10.48 3.41 11.97
C PRO A 214 -9.29 2.46 12.19
N ALA A 215 -9.02 1.63 11.18
CA ALA A 215 -7.96 0.62 11.15
C ALA A 215 -8.17 -0.60 12.06
N ASP A 216 -9.32 -0.74 12.74
CA ASP A 216 -9.65 -1.95 13.47
C ASP A 216 -10.10 -3.08 12.54
N LEU A 217 -9.71 -4.30 12.90
CA LEU A 217 -10.24 -5.53 12.33
C LEU A 217 -11.27 -6.13 13.27
N ILE A 218 -12.54 -6.14 12.85
CA ILE A 218 -13.64 -6.65 13.65
C ILE A 218 -14.10 -7.99 13.07
N ILE A 219 -14.05 -9.04 13.89
CA ILE A 219 -14.42 -10.39 13.47
C ILE A 219 -15.77 -10.76 14.09
N VAL A 220 -16.77 -11.00 13.23
CA VAL A 220 -18.09 -11.51 13.64
C VAL A 220 -18.15 -13.01 13.37
N ALA A 221 -18.17 -13.82 14.42
CA ALA A 221 -18.20 -15.27 14.32
C ALA A 221 -19.52 -15.84 14.87
N GLY A 222 -19.94 -16.97 14.33
CA GLY A 222 -21.12 -17.70 14.77
C GLY A 222 -21.35 -18.96 13.95
N ARG A 223 -22.19 -19.87 14.44
CA ARG A 223 -22.58 -21.08 13.69
C ARG A 223 -23.35 -20.71 12.40
N PRO A 224 -23.42 -21.58 11.41
CA PRO A 224 -24.26 -21.37 10.23
C PRO A 224 -25.70 -20.97 10.62
N SER A 225 -26.29 -20.08 9.84
CA SER A 225 -27.64 -19.56 10.04
C SER A 225 -27.90 -18.74 11.32
N MET A 226 -26.88 -18.35 12.06
CA MET A 226 -27.01 -17.52 13.28
C MET A 226 -27.09 -16.01 13.01
N GLY A 227 -27.19 -15.59 11.76
CA GLY A 227 -27.38 -14.18 11.41
C GLY A 227 -26.09 -13.35 11.29
N LYS A 228 -24.90 -13.95 11.14
CA LYS A 228 -23.63 -13.21 10.94
C LYS A 228 -23.70 -12.16 9.84
N THR A 229 -24.13 -12.57 8.64
CA THR A 229 -24.27 -11.68 7.49
C THR A 229 -25.35 -10.61 7.76
N THR A 230 -26.41 -10.95 8.47
CA THR A 230 -27.49 -10.02 8.79
C THR A 230 -26.98 -8.88 9.68
N ILE A 231 -26.26 -9.20 10.77
CA ILE A 231 -25.72 -8.17 11.65
C ILE A 231 -24.66 -7.29 10.94
N ALA A 232 -23.79 -7.91 10.12
CA ALA A 232 -22.80 -7.17 9.35
C ALA A 232 -23.45 -6.20 8.34
N MET A 233 -24.49 -6.65 7.64
CA MET A 233 -25.24 -5.81 6.70
C MET A 233 -26.02 -4.71 7.41
N ASN A 234 -26.59 -4.96 8.59
CA ASN A 234 -27.29 -3.93 9.36
C ASN A 234 -26.30 -2.85 9.87
N MET A 235 -25.08 -3.24 10.27
CA MET A 235 -24.02 -2.27 10.60
C MET A 235 -23.65 -1.44 9.36
N ALA A 236 -23.41 -2.09 8.22
CA ALA A 236 -23.07 -1.43 6.96
C ALA A 236 -24.17 -0.44 6.53
N GLU A 237 -25.42 -0.85 6.60
CA GLU A 237 -26.63 -0.06 6.32
C GLU A 237 -26.71 1.19 7.21
N ASN A 238 -26.58 1.02 8.53
CA ASN A 238 -26.62 2.13 9.48
C ASN A 238 -25.46 3.12 9.26
N ILE A 239 -24.25 2.64 9.00
CA ILE A 239 -23.08 3.50 8.75
C ILE A 239 -23.24 4.26 7.43
N ALA A 240 -23.72 3.62 6.38
CA ALA A 240 -23.95 4.26 5.09
C ALA A 240 -25.05 5.33 5.14
N ILE A 241 -26.14 5.06 5.86
CA ILE A 241 -27.30 5.97 5.96
C ILE A 241 -27.02 7.15 6.91
N LYS A 242 -26.45 6.88 8.09
CA LYS A 242 -26.27 7.90 9.13
C LYS A 242 -24.92 8.60 9.08
N GLY A 243 -23.90 7.92 8.57
CA GLY A 243 -22.51 8.41 8.61
C GLY A 243 -22.09 9.20 7.38
N ASP A 244 -22.88 9.23 6.32
CA ASP A 244 -22.54 9.84 4.99
C ASP A 244 -21.14 9.43 4.46
N LYS A 245 -20.65 8.29 4.92
CA LYS A 245 -19.34 7.75 4.49
C LYS A 245 -19.54 6.57 3.55
N PRO A 246 -18.70 6.41 2.54
CA PRO A 246 -18.77 5.25 1.66
C PRO A 246 -18.52 3.96 2.44
N VAL A 247 -19.33 2.95 2.17
CA VAL A 247 -19.22 1.60 2.77
C VAL A 247 -18.99 0.59 1.65
N ALA A 248 -17.95 -0.25 1.79
CA ALA A 248 -17.64 -1.32 0.84
C ALA A 248 -17.98 -2.68 1.44
N VAL A 249 -18.76 -3.48 0.71
CA VAL A 249 -19.11 -4.85 1.08
C VAL A 249 -18.57 -5.80 0.03
N PHE A 250 -17.72 -6.75 0.44
CA PHE A 250 -17.25 -7.84 -0.40
C PHE A 250 -17.95 -9.13 0.01
N SER A 251 -18.81 -9.67 -0.85
CA SER A 251 -19.60 -10.86 -0.57
C SER A 251 -19.20 -12.01 -1.50
N MET A 252 -18.52 -13.01 -0.95
CA MET A 252 -18.11 -14.21 -1.71
C MET A 252 -19.10 -15.38 -1.55
N GLU A 253 -20.10 -15.24 -0.66
CA GLU A 253 -21.09 -16.30 -0.35
C GLU A 253 -22.45 -15.98 -0.96
N MET A 254 -22.84 -14.72 -0.99
CA MET A 254 -24.18 -14.31 -1.42
C MET A 254 -24.12 -13.31 -2.56
N PRO A 255 -24.98 -13.46 -3.60
CA PRO A 255 -25.14 -12.48 -4.66
C PRO A 255 -25.61 -11.12 -4.13
N GLY A 256 -25.18 -10.04 -4.81
CA GLY A 256 -25.49 -8.66 -4.42
C GLY A 256 -26.98 -8.34 -4.41
N ASP A 257 -27.76 -8.91 -5.35
CA ASP A 257 -29.21 -8.77 -5.40
C ASP A 257 -29.88 -9.35 -4.16
N SER A 258 -29.41 -10.48 -3.65
CA SER A 258 -29.90 -11.09 -2.41
C SER A 258 -29.60 -10.23 -1.18
N LEU A 259 -28.45 -9.58 -1.14
CA LEU A 259 -28.11 -8.62 -0.09
C LEU A 259 -28.98 -7.36 -0.18
N ALA A 260 -29.19 -6.84 -1.39
CA ALA A 260 -30.07 -5.69 -1.62
C ALA A 260 -31.52 -5.99 -1.17
N MET A 261 -32.05 -7.17 -1.51
CA MET A 261 -33.37 -7.59 -1.04
C MET A 261 -33.48 -7.68 0.48
N ARG A 262 -32.42 -8.13 1.16
CA ARG A 262 -32.36 -8.12 2.63
C ARG A 262 -32.38 -6.71 3.22
N MET A 263 -31.64 -5.79 2.66
CA MET A 263 -31.64 -4.40 3.12
C MET A 263 -33.00 -3.73 2.89
N MET A 264 -33.61 -3.94 1.72
CA MET A 264 -34.98 -3.46 1.47
C MET A 264 -35.98 -4.01 2.47
N SER A 265 -35.90 -5.31 2.79
CA SER A 265 -36.72 -5.96 3.81
C SER A 265 -36.49 -5.38 5.20
N SER A 266 -35.24 -5.18 5.59
CA SER A 266 -34.83 -4.59 6.88
C SER A 266 -35.38 -3.17 7.04
N LEU A 267 -35.08 -2.27 6.11
CA LEU A 267 -35.49 -0.87 6.14
C LEU A 267 -36.99 -0.69 6.00
N GLY A 268 -37.62 -1.45 5.09
CA GLY A 268 -39.08 -1.42 4.87
C GLY A 268 -39.87 -2.09 6.00
N ARG A 269 -39.17 -2.83 6.90
CA ARG A 269 -39.81 -3.69 7.92
C ARG A 269 -40.86 -4.63 7.28
N ILE A 270 -40.47 -5.30 6.20
CA ILE A 270 -41.28 -6.21 5.41
C ILE A 270 -40.67 -7.61 5.57
N ASP A 271 -41.53 -8.63 5.63
CA ASP A 271 -41.09 -10.02 5.66
C ASP A 271 -40.22 -10.33 4.42
N GLN A 272 -39.01 -10.83 4.64
CA GLN A 272 -38.07 -11.17 3.55
C GLN A 272 -38.65 -12.21 2.57
N HIS A 273 -39.53 -13.13 3.04
CA HIS A 273 -40.18 -14.10 2.18
C HIS A 273 -41.14 -13.43 1.21
N LYS A 274 -41.87 -12.39 1.66
CA LYS A 274 -42.78 -11.62 0.80
C LYS A 274 -41.98 -10.83 -0.26
N VAL A 275 -40.90 -10.17 0.14
CA VAL A 275 -40.01 -9.45 -0.81
C VAL A 275 -39.46 -10.42 -1.85
N ARG A 276 -38.96 -11.58 -1.44
CA ARG A 276 -38.37 -12.59 -2.34
C ARG A 276 -39.40 -13.22 -3.29
N THR A 277 -40.65 -13.39 -2.86
CA THR A 277 -41.72 -14.01 -3.67
C THR A 277 -42.57 -13.00 -4.44
N GLY A 278 -42.33 -11.68 -4.22
CA GLY A 278 -43.10 -10.62 -4.82
C GLY A 278 -44.54 -10.52 -4.30
N LYS A 279 -44.87 -11.22 -3.20
CA LYS A 279 -46.22 -11.25 -2.60
C LYS A 279 -46.33 -10.21 -1.49
N LEU A 280 -46.37 -8.95 -1.89
CA LEU A 280 -46.47 -7.79 -1.01
C LEU A 280 -47.95 -7.38 -0.86
N ASP A 281 -48.31 -6.95 0.34
CA ASP A 281 -49.61 -6.33 0.58
C ASP A 281 -49.62 -4.87 0.12
N ASP A 282 -50.77 -4.28 -0.11
CA ASP A 282 -50.90 -2.92 -0.66
C ASP A 282 -50.21 -1.87 0.22
N ASP A 283 -50.19 -2.06 1.53
CA ASP A 283 -49.51 -1.17 2.50
C ASP A 283 -48.01 -1.37 2.57
N GLU A 284 -47.48 -2.46 2.05
CA GLU A 284 -46.06 -2.77 2.04
C GLU A 284 -45.31 -2.07 0.86
N TRP A 285 -46.01 -1.84 -0.25
CA TRP A 285 -45.43 -1.16 -1.42
C TRP A 285 -44.85 0.23 -1.14
N PRO A 286 -45.55 1.13 -0.42
CA PRO A 286 -45.00 2.43 -0.06
C PRO A 286 -43.76 2.33 0.83
N ARG A 287 -43.73 1.36 1.76
CA ARG A 287 -42.57 1.11 2.64
C ARG A 287 -41.37 0.60 1.86
N LEU A 288 -41.60 -0.31 0.91
CA LEU A 288 -40.55 -0.80 0.02
C LEU A 288 -39.97 0.33 -0.84
N THR A 289 -40.83 1.17 -1.43
CA THR A 289 -40.41 2.32 -2.24
C THR A 289 -39.59 3.30 -1.42
N SER A 290 -40.00 3.58 -0.19
CA SER A 290 -39.22 4.46 0.72
C SER A 290 -37.87 3.85 1.04
N ALA A 291 -37.77 2.55 1.28
CA ALA A 291 -36.51 1.85 1.51
C ALA A 291 -35.59 1.90 0.28
N ILE A 292 -36.13 1.71 -0.92
CA ILE A 292 -35.38 1.82 -2.18
C ILE A 292 -34.81 3.21 -2.36
N ASN A 293 -35.62 4.25 -2.18
CA ASN A 293 -35.19 5.63 -2.32
C ASN A 293 -34.06 5.97 -1.32
N LEU A 294 -34.21 5.54 -0.07
CA LEU A 294 -33.19 5.75 0.96
C LEU A 294 -31.85 5.04 0.61
N LEU A 295 -31.92 3.79 0.14
CA LEU A 295 -30.73 3.04 -0.28
C LEU A 295 -30.07 3.63 -1.53
N ALA A 296 -30.86 4.13 -2.48
CA ALA A 296 -30.36 4.72 -3.71
C ALA A 296 -29.54 6.01 -3.48
N GLU A 297 -29.80 6.72 -2.40
CA GLU A 297 -29.06 7.92 -2.00
C GLU A 297 -27.79 7.61 -1.18
N THR A 298 -27.62 6.36 -0.71
CA THR A 298 -26.46 5.97 0.11
C THR A 298 -25.23 5.64 -0.72
N LYS A 299 -24.06 5.86 -0.14
CA LYS A 299 -22.77 5.48 -0.71
C LYS A 299 -22.37 4.07 -0.27
N LEU A 300 -23.27 3.08 -0.49
CA LEU A 300 -23.01 1.68 -0.17
C LEU A 300 -22.73 0.91 -1.45
N PHE A 301 -21.57 0.23 -1.48
CA PHE A 301 -21.06 -0.48 -2.66
C PHE A 301 -20.89 -1.95 -2.32
N ILE A 302 -21.46 -2.83 -3.17
CA ILE A 302 -21.38 -4.28 -2.99
C ILE A 302 -20.61 -4.86 -4.17
N ASP A 303 -19.64 -5.69 -3.85
CA ASP A 303 -18.87 -6.49 -4.80
C ASP A 303 -19.11 -7.97 -4.45
N ASP A 304 -19.80 -8.68 -5.32
CA ASP A 304 -20.17 -10.09 -5.16
C ASP A 304 -19.32 -11.04 -6.04
N THR A 305 -18.18 -10.56 -6.50
CA THR A 305 -17.23 -11.37 -7.27
C THR A 305 -16.75 -12.55 -6.41
N PRO A 306 -16.93 -13.80 -6.87
CA PRO A 306 -16.49 -14.98 -6.12
C PRO A 306 -14.96 -15.09 -6.08
N ALA A 307 -14.43 -15.70 -5.02
CA ALA A 307 -13.03 -16.09 -4.88
C ALA A 307 -12.02 -14.94 -5.03
N LEU A 308 -12.38 -13.72 -4.58
CA LEU A 308 -11.45 -12.58 -4.55
C LEU A 308 -10.20 -12.88 -3.72
N THR A 309 -9.05 -12.57 -4.28
CA THR A 309 -7.79 -12.60 -3.54
C THR A 309 -7.67 -11.37 -2.63
N PRO A 310 -6.87 -11.44 -1.53
CA PRO A 310 -6.63 -10.27 -0.67
C PRO A 310 -6.09 -9.06 -1.43
N THR A 311 -5.32 -9.29 -2.50
CA THR A 311 -4.77 -8.23 -3.36
C THR A 311 -5.87 -7.53 -4.16
N GLU A 312 -6.81 -8.28 -4.71
CA GLU A 312 -7.96 -7.72 -5.44
C GLU A 312 -8.88 -6.93 -4.52
N VAL A 313 -9.22 -7.47 -3.33
CA VAL A 313 -9.99 -6.74 -2.32
C VAL A 313 -9.32 -5.41 -2.00
N ARG A 314 -8.00 -5.40 -1.77
CA ARG A 314 -7.23 -4.18 -1.50
C ARG A 314 -7.26 -3.20 -2.68
N SER A 315 -7.08 -3.69 -3.91
CA SER A 315 -7.10 -2.86 -5.12
C SER A 315 -8.45 -2.19 -5.32
N ARG A 316 -9.55 -2.97 -5.20
CA ARG A 316 -10.93 -2.47 -5.34
C ARG A 316 -11.30 -1.48 -4.25
N ALA A 317 -10.95 -1.77 -2.99
CA ALA A 317 -11.18 -0.84 -1.87
C ALA A 317 -10.42 0.49 -2.06
N ARG A 318 -9.16 0.44 -2.50
CA ARG A 318 -8.37 1.65 -2.81
C ARG A 318 -8.93 2.45 -3.98
N ARG A 319 -9.47 1.79 -5.00
CA ARG A 319 -10.14 2.47 -6.11
C ARG A 319 -11.36 3.22 -5.59
N LEU A 320 -12.20 2.56 -4.79
CA LEU A 320 -13.37 3.17 -4.18
C LEU A 320 -13.02 4.37 -3.30
N MET A 321 -11.94 4.26 -2.51
CA MET A 321 -11.43 5.38 -1.71
C MET A 321 -10.98 6.58 -2.56
N ARG A 322 -10.40 6.34 -3.74
CA ARG A 322 -9.99 7.44 -4.64
C ARG A 322 -11.17 8.14 -5.29
N GLU A 323 -12.24 7.39 -5.58
CA GLU A 323 -13.44 7.90 -6.23
C GLU A 323 -14.39 8.62 -5.26
N HIS A 324 -14.52 8.11 -4.04
CA HIS A 324 -15.54 8.54 -3.08
C HIS A 324 -14.97 9.08 -1.75
N GLY A 325 -13.67 9.08 -1.56
CA GLY A 325 -13.02 9.52 -0.33
C GLY A 325 -12.83 8.41 0.69
N GLN A 326 -12.57 8.78 1.94
CA GLN A 326 -12.28 7.84 3.02
C GLN A 326 -13.49 6.93 3.29
N LEU A 327 -13.27 5.62 3.28
CA LEU A 327 -14.31 4.63 3.63
C LEU A 327 -14.70 4.75 5.11
N GLY A 328 -15.98 4.54 5.39
CA GLY A 328 -16.52 4.45 6.72
C GLY A 328 -16.43 3.04 7.28
N LEU A 329 -16.55 2.04 6.39
CA LEU A 329 -16.44 0.62 6.71
C LEU A 329 -16.03 -0.14 5.45
#